data_a16f5e246c7ba367daed5c84cbd7619c
#
_entry.id   a16f5e246c7ba367daed5c84cbd7619c
#
_cell.length_a   1.000
_cell.length_b   1.000
_cell.length_c   1.000
_cell.angle_alpha   90.00
_cell.angle_beta   90.00
_cell.angle_gamma   90.00
#
_symmetry.space_group_name_H-M   'P 1'
#
loop_
_entity.id
_entity.type
_entity.pdbx_description
1 polymer ?
#
loop_
_entity_poly.entity_id
_entity_poly.type
_entity_poly.pdbx_seq_one_letter_code
_entity_poly.pdbx_strand_id
1 'polypeptide(L)'
;AVKPVQTMIRQARTSCIQCRFCTDLCPREQIGHNVKPNQIMRNLWRQDQITDVKEFEATFGSAANCSSCGVCEMFACPMGLSPRKMNDYTKGLLRGLGINPEKNQNPTAKSTIEQRRIPTERLIARLGLSDYVFHVEPKLITDLDVKEVIVPLGQHIGKPATPVVKVGDMVHAGDLIAEAAEGLSA
;
A
#
# COMPACT_ATOMS: atom_id res chain seq x y z
N ALA A 1 11.68 1.59 17.97
CA ALA A 1 12.91 1.66 17.16
C ALA A 1 12.73 0.81 15.89
N VAL A 2 13.19 1.33 14.74
CA VAL A 2 13.15 0.60 13.46
C VAL A 2 14.28 -0.42 13.47
N LYS A 3 13.95 -1.72 13.26
CA LYS A 3 14.95 -2.78 13.18
C LYS A 3 15.79 -2.63 11.90
N PRO A 4 17.12 -2.86 11.96
CA PRO A 4 17.97 -2.91 10.77
C PRO A 4 17.51 -4.00 9.79
N VAL A 5 17.67 -3.77 8.49
CA VAL A 5 17.26 -4.72 7.43
C VAL A 5 17.90 -6.09 7.62
N GLN A 6 19.19 -6.15 7.89
CA GLN A 6 19.91 -7.42 8.10
C GLN A 6 19.37 -8.23 9.29
N THR A 7 18.93 -7.54 10.35
CA THR A 7 18.28 -8.20 11.48
C THR A 7 16.93 -8.79 11.06
N MET A 8 16.15 -8.06 10.27
CA MET A 8 14.85 -8.55 9.76
C MET A 8 15.03 -9.74 8.81
N ILE A 9 16.04 -9.72 7.92
CA ILE A 9 16.37 -10.83 7.02
C ILE A 9 16.75 -12.08 7.85
N ARG A 10 17.57 -11.92 8.88
CA ARG A 10 17.94 -13.01 9.77
C ARG A 10 16.72 -13.59 10.48
N GLN A 11 15.85 -12.73 11.02
CA GLN A 11 14.60 -13.17 11.66
C GLN A 11 13.67 -13.88 10.67
N ALA A 12 13.58 -13.40 9.42
CA ALA A 12 12.81 -14.06 8.39
C ALA A 12 13.33 -15.48 8.09
N ARG A 13 14.65 -15.66 8.08
CA ARG A 13 15.29 -16.97 7.89
C ARG A 13 15.05 -17.94 9.06
N THR A 14 15.17 -17.46 10.31
CA THR A 14 15.21 -18.33 11.50
C THR A 14 13.87 -18.51 12.20
N SER A 15 13.00 -17.50 12.15
CA SER A 15 11.77 -17.46 12.94
C SER A 15 10.49 -17.54 12.09
N CYS A 16 10.59 -17.49 10.76
CA CYS A 16 9.43 -17.64 9.90
C CYS A 16 8.97 -19.10 9.85
N ILE A 17 7.80 -19.38 10.40
CA ILE A 17 7.18 -20.73 10.40
C ILE A 17 6.55 -21.12 9.08
N GLN A 18 6.63 -20.29 8.05
CA GLN A 18 6.14 -20.53 6.68
C GLN A 18 4.63 -20.82 6.59
N CYS A 19 3.83 -20.27 7.49
CA CYS A 19 2.36 -20.46 7.54
C CYS A 19 1.60 -19.83 6.37
N ARG A 20 2.23 -18.98 5.56
CA ARG A 20 1.66 -18.26 4.41
C ARG A 20 0.61 -17.20 4.72
N PHE A 21 0.21 -16.96 5.96
CA PHE A 21 -0.83 -15.99 6.30
C PHE A 21 -0.54 -14.60 5.71
N CYS A 22 0.73 -14.18 5.65
CA CYS A 22 1.12 -12.91 5.04
C CYS A 22 0.75 -12.80 3.54
N THR A 23 0.64 -13.93 2.83
CA THR A 23 0.18 -14.01 1.44
C THR A 23 -1.33 -14.23 1.39
N ASP A 24 -1.84 -15.16 2.16
CA ASP A 24 -3.26 -15.54 2.13
C ASP A 24 -4.20 -14.41 2.59
N LEU A 25 -3.73 -13.52 3.47
CA LEU A 25 -4.46 -12.35 3.94
C LEU A 25 -4.06 -11.05 3.20
N CYS A 26 -3.20 -11.14 2.18
CA CYS A 26 -2.81 -9.96 1.40
C CYS A 26 -3.98 -9.47 0.53
N PRO A 27 -4.49 -8.23 0.71
CA PRO A 27 -5.60 -7.73 -0.09
C PRO A 27 -5.32 -7.73 -1.58
N ARG A 28 -4.09 -7.36 -1.98
CA ARG A 28 -3.67 -7.35 -3.38
C ARG A 28 -3.64 -8.74 -3.99
N GLU A 29 -3.16 -9.73 -3.25
CA GLU A 29 -3.16 -11.14 -3.69
C GLU A 29 -4.60 -11.67 -3.81
N GLN A 30 -5.51 -11.27 -2.89
CA GLN A 30 -6.90 -11.71 -2.91
C GLN A 30 -7.69 -11.14 -4.09
N ILE A 31 -7.37 -9.94 -4.56
CA ILE A 31 -7.98 -9.35 -5.77
C ILE A 31 -7.28 -9.78 -7.08
N GLY A 32 -6.32 -10.71 -7.02
CA GLY A 32 -5.73 -11.34 -8.21
C GLY A 32 -4.38 -10.80 -8.69
N HIS A 33 -3.76 -9.88 -7.94
CA HIS A 33 -2.39 -9.47 -8.23
C HIS A 33 -1.40 -10.49 -7.67
N ASN A 34 -0.31 -10.74 -8.41
CA ASN A 34 0.76 -11.62 -7.95
C ASN A 34 1.59 -10.93 -6.85
N VAL A 35 1.19 -11.10 -5.58
CA VAL A 35 1.90 -10.57 -4.41
C VAL A 35 2.11 -11.69 -3.39
N LYS A 36 3.34 -12.15 -3.24
CA LYS A 36 3.65 -13.34 -2.42
C LYS A 36 4.66 -13.02 -1.31
N PRO A 37 4.27 -12.29 -0.25
CA PRO A 37 5.19 -11.94 0.83
C PRO A 37 5.87 -13.15 1.49
N ASN A 38 5.19 -14.30 1.56
CA ASN A 38 5.79 -15.52 2.09
C ASN A 38 7.01 -15.99 1.29
N GLN A 39 7.01 -15.83 -0.04
CA GLN A 39 8.16 -16.17 -0.89
C GLN A 39 9.34 -15.25 -0.62
N ILE A 40 9.08 -13.95 -0.48
CA ILE A 40 10.09 -12.96 -0.13
C ILE A 40 10.71 -13.31 1.23
N MET A 41 9.90 -13.50 2.27
CA MET A 41 10.35 -13.90 3.60
C MET A 41 11.22 -15.14 3.59
N ARG A 42 10.87 -16.11 2.75
CA ARG A 42 11.57 -17.40 2.66
C ARG A 42 12.91 -17.33 1.94
N ASN A 43 13.05 -16.45 0.94
CA ASN A 43 14.18 -16.46 0.03
C ASN A 43 15.16 -15.29 0.19
N LEU A 44 14.76 -14.19 0.86
CA LEU A 44 15.55 -12.97 0.87
C LEU A 44 16.96 -13.13 1.48
N TRP A 45 17.15 -14.07 2.38
CA TRP A 45 18.46 -14.37 2.98
C TRP A 45 19.50 -14.89 1.96
N ARG A 46 19.04 -15.43 0.81
CA ARG A 46 19.91 -15.97 -0.25
C ARG A 46 19.99 -15.05 -1.47
N GLN A 47 19.50 -13.81 -1.39
CA GLN A 47 19.46 -12.86 -2.50
C GLN A 47 20.82 -12.69 -3.20
N ASP A 48 21.91 -12.67 -2.44
CA ASP A 48 23.27 -12.50 -2.96
C ASP A 48 23.82 -13.77 -3.66
N GLN A 49 23.12 -14.89 -3.56
CA GLN A 49 23.48 -16.16 -4.19
C GLN A 49 22.78 -16.33 -5.55
N ILE A 50 21.77 -15.52 -5.84
CA ILE A 50 21.02 -15.58 -7.11
C ILE A 50 21.64 -14.53 -8.05
N THR A 51 22.46 -15.01 -8.98
CA THR A 51 23.17 -14.14 -9.96
C THR A 51 22.43 -14.02 -11.29
N ASP A 52 21.57 -15.00 -11.63
CA ASP A 52 20.75 -14.95 -12.83
C ASP A 52 19.55 -14.00 -12.63
N VAL A 53 19.40 -13.05 -13.56
CA VAL A 53 18.37 -12.02 -13.49
C VAL A 53 16.97 -12.61 -13.61
N LYS A 54 16.78 -13.64 -14.42
CA LYS A 54 15.46 -14.29 -14.60
C LYS A 54 15.06 -15.07 -13.34
N GLU A 55 16.02 -15.77 -12.73
CA GLU A 55 15.79 -16.45 -11.46
C GLU A 55 15.48 -15.44 -10.37
N PHE A 56 16.18 -14.31 -10.34
CA PHE A 56 15.94 -13.23 -9.38
C PHE A 56 14.53 -12.66 -9.56
N GLU A 57 14.11 -12.36 -10.78
CA GLU A 57 12.76 -11.90 -11.09
C GLU A 57 11.69 -12.95 -10.71
N ALA A 58 11.88 -14.20 -11.07
CA ALA A 58 10.95 -15.28 -10.72
C ALA A 58 10.79 -15.45 -9.19
N THR A 59 11.88 -15.25 -8.44
CA THR A 59 11.89 -15.39 -6.98
C THR A 59 11.32 -14.15 -6.27
N PHE A 60 11.67 -12.97 -6.72
CA PHE A 60 11.44 -11.71 -6.00
C PHE A 60 10.48 -10.74 -6.69
N GLY A 61 10.17 -10.94 -7.97
CA GLY A 61 9.36 -10.03 -8.78
C GLY A 61 7.98 -9.72 -8.20
N SER A 62 7.38 -10.67 -7.48
CA SER A 62 6.07 -10.46 -6.83
C SER A 62 6.06 -9.29 -5.84
N ALA A 63 7.22 -8.88 -5.31
CA ALA A 63 7.33 -7.73 -4.41
C ALA A 63 6.96 -6.41 -5.09
N ALA A 64 7.17 -6.28 -6.41
CA ALA A 64 6.84 -5.06 -7.16
C ALA A 64 5.36 -4.67 -7.07
N ASN A 65 4.47 -5.64 -6.95
CA ASN A 65 3.02 -5.43 -6.86
C ASN A 65 2.52 -5.11 -5.44
N CYS A 66 3.39 -5.12 -4.42
CA CYS A 66 3.00 -4.83 -3.05
C CYS A 66 2.62 -3.36 -2.88
N SER A 67 1.47 -3.05 -2.27
CA SER A 67 1.02 -1.68 -1.97
C SER A 67 1.54 -1.13 -0.64
N SER A 68 2.37 -1.89 0.08
CA SER A 68 2.94 -1.51 1.39
C SER A 68 1.91 -1.20 2.49
N CYS A 69 0.70 -1.75 2.38
CA CYS A 69 -0.42 -1.48 3.31
C CYS A 69 -0.20 -1.98 4.74
N GLY A 70 0.74 -2.91 4.98
CA GLY A 70 1.10 -3.39 6.31
C GLY A 70 0.26 -4.53 6.87
N VAL A 71 -0.82 -4.98 6.23
CA VAL A 71 -1.69 -6.08 6.71
C VAL A 71 -0.88 -7.33 7.04
N CYS A 72 0.07 -7.71 6.18
CA CYS A 72 0.92 -8.89 6.38
C CYS A 72 1.82 -8.80 7.62
N GLU A 73 2.20 -7.59 8.04
CA GLU A 73 3.06 -7.32 9.18
C GLU A 73 2.25 -7.10 10.46
N MET A 74 1.22 -6.24 10.38
CA MET A 74 0.46 -5.81 11.54
C MET A 74 -0.57 -6.85 12.00
N PHE A 75 -1.13 -7.61 11.06
CA PHE A 75 -2.23 -8.52 11.35
C PHE A 75 -1.90 -9.98 11.06
N ALA A 76 -1.34 -10.29 9.88
CA ALA A 76 -1.26 -11.67 9.39
C ALA A 76 -0.11 -12.47 10.01
N CYS A 77 1.02 -11.84 10.35
CA CYS A 77 2.19 -12.59 10.84
C CYS A 77 2.06 -12.95 12.31
N PRO A 78 1.86 -14.25 12.68
CA PRO A 78 1.77 -14.67 14.07
C PRO A 78 3.10 -14.55 14.82
N MET A 79 4.22 -14.50 14.09
CA MET A 79 5.55 -14.38 14.65
C MET A 79 6.03 -12.92 14.82
N GLY A 80 5.17 -11.93 14.52
CA GLY A 80 5.54 -10.51 14.62
C GLY A 80 6.72 -10.09 13.75
N LEU A 81 6.93 -10.79 12.61
CA LEU A 81 7.96 -10.45 11.64
C LEU A 81 7.51 -9.28 10.74
N SER A 82 8.39 -8.81 9.87
CA SER A 82 8.16 -7.62 9.04
C SER A 82 8.05 -7.90 7.53
N PRO A 83 7.04 -8.68 7.05
CA PRO A 83 6.93 -9.01 5.64
C PRO A 83 6.77 -7.78 4.74
N ARG A 84 6.06 -6.73 5.18
CA ARG A 84 5.93 -5.47 4.43
C ARG A 84 7.30 -4.84 4.18
N LYS A 85 8.10 -4.66 5.22
CA LYS A 85 9.44 -4.05 5.10
C LYS A 85 10.37 -4.90 4.23
N MET A 86 10.24 -6.23 4.27
CA MET A 86 10.99 -7.12 3.38
C MET A 86 10.57 -6.94 1.92
N ASN A 87 9.28 -6.80 1.63
CA ASN A 87 8.81 -6.47 0.28
C ASN A 87 9.30 -5.10 -0.18
N ASP A 88 9.27 -4.07 0.69
CA ASP A 88 9.74 -2.73 0.35
C ASP A 88 11.25 -2.71 0.05
N TYR A 89 12.03 -3.42 0.84
CA TYR A 89 13.46 -3.62 0.58
C TYR A 89 13.70 -4.32 -0.77
N THR A 90 12.95 -5.39 -1.03
CA THR A 90 13.05 -6.15 -2.29
C THR A 90 12.66 -5.30 -3.51
N LYS A 91 11.68 -4.39 -3.40
CA LYS A 91 11.40 -3.42 -4.47
C LYS A 91 12.60 -2.52 -4.77
N GLY A 92 13.36 -2.14 -3.75
CA GLY A 92 14.61 -1.40 -3.93
C GLY A 92 15.63 -2.19 -4.74
N LEU A 93 15.80 -3.48 -4.44
CA LEU A 93 16.69 -4.36 -5.19
C LEU A 93 16.27 -4.52 -6.65
N LEU A 94 14.98 -4.80 -6.90
CA LEU A 94 14.45 -4.93 -8.27
C LEU A 94 14.71 -3.66 -9.09
N ARG A 95 14.46 -2.49 -8.51
CA ARG A 95 14.75 -1.19 -9.16
C ARG A 95 16.23 -0.99 -9.45
N GLY A 96 17.08 -1.36 -8.49
CA GLY A 96 18.54 -1.28 -8.63
C GLY A 96 19.09 -2.17 -9.77
N LEU A 97 18.43 -3.28 -10.04
CA LEU A 97 18.73 -4.22 -11.12
C LEU A 97 18.00 -3.90 -12.44
N GLY A 98 17.18 -2.84 -12.48
CA GLY A 98 16.37 -2.49 -13.66
C GLY A 98 15.26 -3.49 -13.97
N ILE A 99 14.89 -4.35 -13.01
CA ILE A 99 13.84 -5.38 -13.18
C ILE A 99 12.47 -4.75 -12.96
N ASN A 100 11.63 -4.77 -13.99
CA ASN A 100 10.24 -4.30 -13.96
C ASN A 100 9.31 -5.47 -14.28
N PRO A 101 8.89 -6.26 -13.29
CA PRO A 101 8.03 -7.40 -13.50
C PRO A 101 6.69 -6.99 -14.13
N GLU A 102 6.17 -7.86 -14.99
CA GLU A 102 4.89 -7.66 -15.66
C GLU A 102 3.76 -7.52 -14.61
N LYS A 103 2.89 -6.53 -14.81
CA LYS A 103 1.73 -6.29 -13.98
C LYS A 103 0.50 -6.94 -14.60
N ASN A 104 -0.25 -7.70 -13.82
CA ASN A 104 -1.55 -8.19 -14.25
C ASN A 104 -2.50 -6.99 -14.47
N GLN A 105 -2.87 -6.74 -15.72
CA GLN A 105 -3.75 -5.63 -16.10
C GLN A 105 -5.23 -5.95 -15.80
N ASN A 106 -5.61 -7.24 -15.81
CA ASN A 106 -6.97 -7.71 -15.58
C ASN A 106 -7.01 -8.71 -14.41
N PRO A 107 -6.78 -8.26 -13.18
CA PRO A 107 -6.77 -9.14 -12.02
C PRO A 107 -8.18 -9.67 -11.73
N THR A 108 -8.27 -10.97 -11.44
CA THR A 108 -9.53 -11.61 -11.03
C THR A 108 -9.46 -11.98 -9.56
N ALA A 109 -10.47 -11.55 -8.80
CA ALA A 109 -10.56 -11.85 -7.38
C ALA A 109 -10.60 -13.37 -7.12
N LYS A 110 -9.92 -13.82 -6.08
CA LYS A 110 -9.95 -15.22 -5.66
C LYS A 110 -11.30 -15.58 -5.04
N SER A 111 -11.76 -16.80 -5.23
CA SER A 111 -12.99 -17.32 -4.62
C SER A 111 -12.97 -17.29 -3.09
N THR A 112 -11.78 -17.22 -2.49
CA THR A 112 -11.58 -17.19 -1.03
C THR A 112 -11.58 -15.78 -0.43
N ILE A 113 -11.83 -14.73 -1.23
CA ILE A 113 -11.68 -13.34 -0.78
C ILE A 113 -12.57 -13.03 0.44
N GLU A 114 -13.81 -13.52 0.45
CA GLU A 114 -14.74 -13.23 1.56
C GLU A 114 -14.27 -13.86 2.89
N GLN A 115 -13.66 -15.06 2.83
CA GLN A 115 -13.16 -15.75 4.02
C GLN A 115 -11.79 -15.20 4.49
N ARG A 116 -11.16 -14.33 3.69
CA ARG A 116 -9.84 -13.77 3.95
C ARG A 116 -9.85 -12.28 4.28
N ARG A 117 -11.02 -11.66 4.33
CA ARG A 117 -11.17 -10.29 4.79
C ARG A 117 -10.85 -10.19 6.29
N ILE A 118 -10.18 -9.12 6.65
CA ILE A 118 -9.90 -8.81 8.06
C ILE A 118 -11.10 -8.03 8.60
N PRO A 119 -11.75 -8.49 9.68
CA PRO A 119 -12.79 -7.72 10.35
C PRO A 119 -12.26 -6.34 10.78
N THR A 120 -13.01 -5.29 10.46
CA THR A 120 -12.61 -3.90 10.74
C THR A 120 -12.34 -3.67 12.22
N GLU A 121 -13.15 -4.24 13.09
CA GLU A 121 -13.03 -4.12 14.55
C GLU A 121 -11.70 -4.69 15.05
N ARG A 122 -11.25 -5.81 14.47
CA ARG A 122 -9.95 -6.39 14.80
C ARG A 122 -8.79 -5.51 14.36
N LEU A 123 -8.91 -4.85 13.21
CA LEU A 123 -7.91 -3.90 12.74
C LEU A 123 -7.88 -2.68 13.64
N ILE A 124 -9.02 -2.12 13.99
CA ILE A 124 -9.18 -1.00 14.93
C ILE A 124 -8.52 -1.32 16.27
N ALA A 125 -8.83 -2.49 16.85
CA ALA A 125 -8.23 -2.94 18.11
C ALA A 125 -6.71 -3.10 18.00
N ARG A 126 -6.21 -3.65 16.89
CA ARG A 126 -4.77 -3.82 16.65
C ARG A 126 -4.01 -2.50 16.52
N LEU A 127 -4.67 -1.48 15.99
CA LEU A 127 -4.13 -0.12 15.88
C LEU A 127 -4.24 0.69 17.18
N GLY A 128 -4.91 0.15 18.22
CA GLY A 128 -5.15 0.87 19.47
C GLY A 128 -6.16 2.00 19.32
N LEU A 129 -7.07 1.90 18.34
CA LEU A 129 -8.05 2.95 18.03
C LEU A 129 -9.44 2.67 18.61
N SER A 130 -9.62 1.61 19.40
CA SER A 130 -10.92 1.22 19.95
C SER A 130 -11.60 2.33 20.73
N ASP A 131 -10.82 3.11 21.49
CA ASP A 131 -11.34 4.21 22.32
C ASP A 131 -11.71 5.46 21.50
N TYR A 132 -11.36 5.48 20.21
CA TYR A 132 -11.62 6.60 19.29
C TYR A 132 -12.71 6.28 18.26
N VAL A 133 -13.33 5.11 18.35
CA VAL A 133 -14.45 4.73 17.49
C VAL A 133 -15.75 5.15 18.14
N PHE A 134 -16.27 6.29 17.72
CA PHE A 134 -17.55 6.81 18.20
C PHE A 134 -18.61 6.58 17.13
N HIS A 135 -19.79 6.19 17.57
CA HIS A 135 -20.99 6.29 16.74
C HIS A 135 -21.42 7.76 16.72
N VAL A 136 -21.00 8.47 15.69
CA VAL A 136 -21.44 9.84 15.43
C VAL A 136 -22.52 9.77 14.38
N GLU A 137 -23.73 10.20 14.71
CA GLU A 137 -24.74 10.43 13.67
C GLU A 137 -24.27 11.60 12.80
N PRO A 138 -24.06 11.38 11.49
CA PRO A 138 -23.61 12.43 10.60
C PRO A 138 -24.70 13.51 10.52
N LYS A 139 -24.36 14.73 10.96
CA LYS A 139 -25.22 15.89 10.77
C LYS A 139 -24.76 16.61 9.51
N LEU A 140 -25.59 16.56 8.48
CA LEU A 140 -25.34 17.33 7.26
C LEU A 140 -25.62 18.81 7.54
N ILE A 141 -24.59 19.64 7.41
CA ILE A 141 -24.69 21.09 7.48
C ILE A 141 -24.72 21.59 6.04
N THR A 142 -25.88 22.08 5.59
CA THR A 142 -26.09 22.54 4.21
C THR A 142 -25.99 24.05 4.07
N ASP A 143 -26.25 24.80 5.16
CA ASP A 143 -26.32 26.25 5.14
C ASP A 143 -25.05 26.86 5.73
N LEU A 144 -23.99 26.89 4.91
CA LEU A 144 -22.73 27.56 5.26
C LEU A 144 -22.69 28.90 4.52
N ASP A 145 -22.67 30.01 5.26
CA ASP A 145 -22.36 31.34 4.70
C ASP A 145 -20.85 31.46 4.47
N VAL A 146 -20.39 30.91 3.36
CA VAL A 146 -18.96 30.89 2.99
C VAL A 146 -18.64 32.16 2.22
N LYS A 147 -17.80 33.04 2.84
CA LYS A 147 -17.37 34.32 2.23
C LYS A 147 -16.04 34.22 1.51
N GLU A 148 -15.21 33.28 1.90
CA GLU A 148 -13.88 33.08 1.33
C GLU A 148 -13.52 31.61 1.34
N VAL A 149 -12.87 31.14 0.28
CA VAL A 149 -12.33 29.76 0.16
C VAL A 149 -10.86 29.81 -0.20
N ILE A 150 -10.07 28.96 0.43
CA ILE A 150 -8.68 28.73 0.09
C ILE A 150 -8.54 27.31 -0.45
N VAL A 151 -8.25 27.19 -1.76
CA VAL A 151 -8.16 25.90 -2.45
C VAL A 151 -6.72 25.62 -2.84
N PRO A 152 -6.04 24.70 -2.13
CA PRO A 152 -4.69 24.28 -2.53
C PRO A 152 -4.75 23.39 -3.77
N LEU A 153 -4.00 23.72 -4.81
CA LEU A 153 -3.99 23.00 -6.10
C LEU A 153 -3.03 21.80 -6.14
N GLY A 154 -2.27 21.53 -5.09
CA GLY A 154 -1.22 20.52 -5.04
C GLY A 154 -1.29 19.60 -3.80
N GLN A 155 -2.47 19.11 -3.41
CA GLN A 155 -2.65 18.20 -2.26
C GLN A 155 -2.55 16.70 -2.61
N HIS A 156 -2.20 16.35 -3.84
CA HIS A 156 -2.13 14.98 -4.35
C HIS A 156 -0.73 14.63 -4.87
N ILE A 157 -0.50 13.35 -5.15
CA ILE A 157 0.72 12.89 -5.81
C ILE A 157 0.57 13.19 -7.30
N GLY A 158 1.42 14.09 -7.82
CA GLY A 158 1.39 14.48 -9.24
C GLY A 158 1.66 15.97 -9.42
N LYS A 159 1.37 16.48 -10.61
CA LYS A 159 1.52 17.90 -10.91
C LYS A 159 0.34 18.68 -10.33
N PRO A 160 0.56 19.86 -9.73
CA PRO A 160 -0.54 20.75 -9.34
C PRO A 160 -1.45 21.08 -10.52
N ALA A 161 -2.75 21.24 -10.25
CA ALA A 161 -3.67 21.72 -11.26
C ALA A 161 -3.33 23.17 -11.68
N THR A 162 -3.64 23.53 -12.92
CA THR A 162 -3.40 24.87 -13.45
C THR A 162 -4.64 25.75 -13.17
N PRO A 163 -4.50 26.85 -12.41
CA PRO A 163 -5.64 27.70 -12.09
C PRO A 163 -6.16 28.41 -13.34
N VAL A 164 -7.49 28.48 -13.49
CA VAL A 164 -8.17 29.27 -14.54
C VAL A 164 -8.79 30.54 -13.95
N VAL A 165 -8.76 30.69 -12.64
CA VAL A 165 -9.19 31.89 -11.91
C VAL A 165 -8.03 32.51 -11.15
N LYS A 166 -8.17 33.76 -10.70
CA LYS A 166 -7.15 34.50 -9.94
C LYS A 166 -7.59 34.64 -8.49
N VAL A 167 -6.61 34.85 -7.63
CA VAL A 167 -6.88 35.21 -6.23
C VAL A 167 -7.71 36.48 -6.15
N GLY A 168 -8.82 36.43 -5.45
CA GLY A 168 -9.77 37.53 -5.33
C GLY A 168 -10.96 37.47 -6.29
N ASP A 169 -10.97 36.53 -7.21
CA ASP A 169 -12.14 36.33 -8.08
C ASP A 169 -13.32 35.76 -7.28
N MET A 170 -14.53 36.18 -7.64
CA MET A 170 -15.77 35.61 -7.10
C MET A 170 -16.08 34.33 -7.84
N VAL A 171 -16.28 33.25 -7.09
CA VAL A 171 -16.63 31.92 -7.61
C VAL A 171 -17.84 31.34 -6.89
N HIS A 172 -18.60 30.50 -7.59
CA HIS A 172 -19.78 29.83 -7.04
C HIS A 172 -19.55 28.30 -7.00
N ALA A 173 -20.33 27.62 -6.21
CA ALA A 173 -20.30 26.16 -6.16
C ALA A 173 -20.58 25.56 -7.55
N GLY A 174 -19.64 24.75 -8.04
CA GLY A 174 -19.68 24.16 -9.38
C GLY A 174 -18.87 24.87 -10.46
N ASP A 175 -18.31 26.06 -10.18
CA ASP A 175 -17.45 26.77 -11.12
C ASP A 175 -16.11 26.02 -11.29
N LEU A 176 -15.58 26.00 -12.51
CA LEU A 176 -14.25 25.48 -12.81
C LEU A 176 -13.20 26.49 -12.32
N ILE A 177 -12.42 26.09 -11.34
CA ILE A 177 -11.35 26.94 -10.73
C ILE A 177 -9.94 26.57 -11.18
N ALA A 178 -9.75 25.32 -11.64
CA ALA A 178 -8.47 24.83 -12.15
C ALA A 178 -8.68 23.67 -13.11
N GLU A 179 -7.74 23.48 -14.04
CA GLU A 179 -7.70 22.38 -14.98
C GLU A 179 -6.57 21.42 -14.63
N ALA A 180 -6.78 20.12 -14.87
CA ALA A 180 -5.75 19.11 -14.67
C ALA A 180 -4.55 19.36 -15.58
N ALA A 181 -3.34 19.30 -15.02
CA ALA A 181 -2.10 19.34 -15.80
C ALA A 181 -1.89 18.01 -16.54
N GLU A 182 -1.03 18.03 -17.58
CA GLU A 182 -0.67 16.79 -18.29
C GLU A 182 -0.05 15.74 -17.36
N GLY A 183 -0.49 14.49 -17.50
CA GLY A 183 -0.07 13.35 -16.72
C GLY A 183 -0.95 13.12 -15.50
N LEU A 184 -0.33 12.78 -14.35
CA LEU A 184 -1.08 12.58 -13.11
C LEU A 184 -1.37 13.94 -12.48
N SER A 185 -2.62 14.35 -12.53
CA SER A 185 -3.13 15.61 -11.94
C SER A 185 -4.61 15.44 -11.59
N ALA A 186 -5.15 16.28 -10.73
CA ALA A 186 -6.57 16.34 -10.35
C ALA A 186 -7.20 17.64 -10.81
#